data_eeb7ba7f5ace4133f48f09360d6226c6
#
_entry.id   eeb7ba7f5ace4133f48f09360d6226c6
#
_cell.length_a   1.000
_cell.length_b   1.000
_cell.length_c   1.000
_cell.angle_alpha   90.00
_cell.angle_beta   90.00
_cell.angle_gamma   90.00
#
_symmetry.space_group_name_H-M   'P 1'
#
loop_
_entity.id
_entity.type
_entity.pdbx_description
1 polymer ?
#
loop_
_entity_poly.entity_id
_entity_poly.type
_entity_poly.pdbx_seq_one_letter_code
_entity_poly.pdbx_strand_id
1 'polypeptide(L)'
;MLIDIGGRNCHIIGENNAGETVIVKPLGEFERLLIEDECKLISELSSMPFCMVAFEVTESDLRPAGAEDTYQYLEKVLLPYIQDNLHPKRLILGGYSLGGLFALWSVTRTDAFDAVFAGSPSLWMEGWNEYADAHPLKVKYVYMSLGDKEECTRKHPFCIIGDRVRLQHKRHETQLGADNCLLEWNEGGHFNEIELRKAKGFAWCLKTHPSPPQGREPLDSNDPLRS
;
A
#
# COMPACT_ATOMS: atom_id res chain seq x y z
N MET A 1 -3.39 -19.54 -0.67
CA MET A 1 -4.69 -20.13 -0.26
C MET A 1 -5.82 -19.20 -0.69
N LEU A 2 -6.90 -19.74 -1.28
CA LEU A 2 -8.11 -18.98 -1.60
C LEU A 2 -9.17 -19.27 -0.54
N ILE A 3 -9.78 -18.24 0.02
CA ILE A 3 -10.79 -18.36 1.09
C ILE A 3 -11.87 -17.27 0.92
N ASP A 4 -13.12 -17.60 1.26
CA ASP A 4 -14.17 -16.58 1.40
C ASP A 4 -14.08 -15.91 2.77
N ILE A 5 -14.02 -14.58 2.78
CA ILE A 5 -14.04 -13.77 4.00
C ILE A 5 -15.20 -12.80 3.87
N GLY A 6 -16.29 -13.11 4.55
CA GLY A 6 -17.46 -12.24 4.58
C GLY A 6 -18.12 -11.98 3.22
N GLY A 7 -18.11 -12.98 2.33
CA GLY A 7 -18.73 -12.92 1.01
C GLY A 7 -17.81 -12.42 -0.11
N ARG A 8 -16.50 -12.21 0.16
CA ARG A 8 -15.51 -11.91 -0.86
C ARG A 8 -14.39 -12.95 -0.88
N ASN A 9 -14.00 -13.37 -2.06
CA ASN A 9 -12.82 -14.21 -2.25
C ASN A 9 -11.56 -13.44 -1.87
N CYS A 10 -10.72 -14.06 -1.05
CA CYS A 10 -9.43 -13.52 -0.63
C CYS A 10 -8.31 -14.52 -0.91
N HIS A 11 -7.23 -14.04 -1.48
CA HIS A 11 -6.01 -14.79 -1.71
C HIS A 11 -5.04 -14.49 -0.58
N ILE A 12 -4.66 -15.52 0.20
CA ILE A 12 -3.64 -15.41 1.24
C ILE A 12 -2.40 -16.13 0.75
N ILE A 13 -1.28 -15.39 0.58
CA ILE A 13 -0.02 -15.87 0.03
C ILE A 13 1.10 -15.49 0.99
N GLY A 14 1.97 -16.45 1.30
CA GLY A 14 3.06 -16.33 2.26
C GLY A 14 2.91 -17.32 3.40
N GLU A 15 3.89 -17.39 4.28
CA GLU A 15 3.84 -18.28 5.44
C GLU A 15 2.98 -17.66 6.55
N ASN A 16 2.10 -18.45 7.16
CA ASN A 16 1.29 -18.01 8.30
C ASN A 16 2.12 -17.53 9.51
N ASN A 17 3.41 -17.87 9.53
CA ASN A 17 4.39 -17.44 10.55
C ASN A 17 5.21 -16.21 10.10
N ALA A 18 5.03 -15.72 8.88
CA ALA A 18 5.61 -14.45 8.44
C ALA A 18 4.97 -13.22 9.14
N GLY A 19 4.19 -13.47 10.16
CA GLY A 19 3.26 -12.68 10.96
C GLY A 19 3.73 -11.34 11.50
N GLU A 20 4.82 -10.75 11.00
CA GLU A 20 5.18 -9.38 11.40
C GLU A 20 4.55 -8.34 10.48
N THR A 21 4.49 -8.59 9.17
CA THR A 21 3.92 -7.64 8.22
C THR A 21 2.90 -8.30 7.30
N VAL A 22 1.70 -7.74 7.22
CA VAL A 22 0.68 -8.13 6.24
C VAL A 22 0.49 -7.01 5.22
N ILE A 23 0.61 -7.37 3.94
CA ILE A 23 0.25 -6.53 2.80
C ILE A 23 -1.20 -6.81 2.44
N VAL A 24 -2.01 -5.76 2.39
CA VAL A 24 -3.42 -5.81 2.00
C VAL A 24 -3.59 -5.09 0.67
N LYS A 25 -4.28 -5.71 -0.28
CA LYS A 25 -4.56 -5.04 -1.56
C LYS A 25 -5.89 -5.47 -2.17
N PRO A 26 -6.60 -4.57 -2.88
CA PRO A 26 -7.64 -4.97 -3.80
C PRO A 26 -7.03 -5.73 -4.98
N LEU A 27 -7.71 -6.76 -5.46
CA LEU A 27 -7.26 -7.65 -6.53
C LEU A 27 -8.27 -7.65 -7.66
N GLY A 28 -7.94 -7.00 -8.76
CA GLY A 28 -8.73 -7.02 -9.98
C GLY A 28 -8.68 -8.38 -10.69
N GLU A 29 -9.67 -8.64 -11.54
CA GLU A 29 -9.79 -9.93 -12.24
C GLU A 29 -8.53 -10.30 -13.03
N PHE A 30 -7.91 -9.34 -13.72
CA PHE A 30 -6.71 -9.58 -14.54
C PHE A 30 -5.47 -9.85 -13.70
N GLU A 31 -5.44 -9.45 -12.43
CA GLU A 31 -4.30 -9.63 -11.53
C GLU A 31 -4.28 -11.00 -10.85
N ARG A 32 -5.40 -11.75 -10.86
CA ARG A 32 -5.52 -13.03 -10.13
C ARG A 32 -4.48 -14.07 -10.53
N LEU A 33 -4.14 -14.14 -11.81
CA LEU A 33 -3.16 -15.09 -12.33
C LEU A 33 -1.71 -14.65 -12.07
N LEU A 34 -1.48 -13.40 -11.75
CA LEU A 34 -0.17 -12.78 -11.61
C LEU A 34 0.24 -12.54 -10.15
N ILE A 35 -0.66 -12.76 -9.19
CA ILE A 35 -0.41 -12.41 -7.80
C ILE A 35 0.72 -13.21 -7.14
N GLU A 36 0.91 -14.48 -7.54
CA GLU A 36 2.02 -15.28 -7.03
C GLU A 36 3.36 -14.80 -7.59
N ASP A 37 3.40 -14.39 -8.85
CA ASP A 37 4.59 -13.80 -9.47
C ASP A 37 4.89 -12.41 -8.88
N GLU A 38 3.88 -11.61 -8.58
CA GLU A 38 4.02 -10.36 -7.82
C GLU A 38 4.68 -10.61 -6.46
N CYS A 39 4.21 -11.62 -5.71
CA CYS A 39 4.81 -11.98 -4.41
C CYS A 39 6.27 -12.43 -4.54
N LYS A 40 6.63 -13.20 -5.58
CA LYS A 40 8.02 -13.58 -5.86
C LYS A 40 8.89 -12.36 -6.14
N LEU A 41 8.44 -11.44 -7.00
CA LEU A 41 9.16 -10.20 -7.29
C LEU A 41 9.36 -9.33 -6.03
N ILE A 42 8.36 -9.24 -5.16
CA ILE A 42 8.50 -8.54 -3.87
C ILE A 42 9.60 -9.20 -3.03
N SER A 43 9.61 -10.55 -2.94
CA SER A 43 10.60 -11.31 -2.17
C SER A 43 12.02 -11.20 -2.76
N GLU A 44 12.16 -11.05 -4.07
CA GLU A 44 13.44 -10.78 -4.72
C GLU A 44 13.97 -9.37 -4.42
N LEU A 45 13.07 -8.39 -4.29
CA LEU A 45 13.41 -6.99 -4.02
C LEU A 45 13.54 -6.66 -2.53
N SER A 46 12.99 -7.49 -1.65
CA SER A 46 13.04 -7.30 -0.20
C SER A 46 13.22 -8.62 0.53
N SER A 47 14.23 -8.69 1.43
CA SER A 47 14.42 -9.83 2.32
C SER A 47 13.46 -9.85 3.53
N MET A 48 12.61 -8.85 3.66
CA MET A 48 11.65 -8.78 4.77
C MET A 48 10.50 -9.76 4.54
N PRO A 49 10.21 -10.64 5.51
CA PRO A 49 9.09 -11.56 5.39
C PRO A 49 7.75 -10.82 5.41
N PHE A 50 6.79 -11.31 4.65
CA PHE A 50 5.43 -10.77 4.62
C PHE A 50 4.42 -11.86 4.29
N CYS A 51 3.17 -11.59 4.65
CA CYS A 51 2.00 -12.29 4.14
C CYS A 51 1.17 -11.32 3.31
N MET A 52 0.70 -11.73 2.14
CA MET A 52 -0.20 -10.93 1.31
C MET A 52 -1.64 -11.41 1.47
N VAL A 53 -2.54 -10.49 1.74
CA VAL A 53 -3.99 -10.69 1.72
C VAL A 53 -4.57 -9.83 0.61
N ALA A 54 -4.93 -10.46 -0.50
CA ALA A 54 -5.51 -9.77 -1.64
C ALA A 54 -7.00 -10.14 -1.77
N PHE A 55 -7.88 -9.16 -1.67
CA PHE A 55 -9.34 -9.35 -1.75
C PHE A 55 -9.86 -8.99 -3.15
N GLU A 56 -10.65 -9.88 -3.72
CA GLU A 56 -11.19 -9.71 -5.07
C GLU A 56 -12.16 -8.54 -5.15
N VAL A 57 -11.99 -7.74 -6.21
CA VAL A 57 -12.82 -6.59 -6.53
C VAL A 57 -13.07 -6.49 -8.02
N THR A 58 -14.16 -5.83 -8.39
CA THR A 58 -14.40 -5.33 -9.73
C THR A 58 -13.96 -3.87 -9.84
N GLU A 59 -13.87 -3.35 -11.06
CA GLU A 59 -13.59 -1.91 -11.27
C GLU A 59 -14.66 -1.03 -10.61
N SER A 60 -15.92 -1.46 -10.61
CA SER A 60 -17.05 -0.75 -9.99
C SER A 60 -16.86 -0.60 -8.48
N ASP A 61 -16.29 -1.59 -7.83
CA ASP A 61 -16.05 -1.60 -6.37
C ASP A 61 -15.04 -0.53 -5.93
N LEU A 62 -14.18 -0.07 -6.85
CA LEU A 62 -13.14 0.93 -6.56
C LEU A 62 -13.49 2.33 -7.08
N ARG A 63 -14.56 2.48 -7.85
CA ARG A 63 -15.07 3.79 -8.28
C ARG A 63 -15.85 4.46 -7.14
N PRO A 64 -16.04 5.78 -7.15
CA PRO A 64 -16.69 6.50 -6.07
C PRO A 64 -18.03 5.92 -5.61
N ALA A 65 -18.80 5.33 -6.52
CA ALA A 65 -20.11 4.73 -6.20
C ALA A 65 -19.98 3.42 -5.38
N GLY A 66 -18.91 2.64 -5.56
CA GLY A 66 -18.71 1.35 -4.88
C GLY A 66 -17.61 1.38 -3.81
N ALA A 67 -16.78 2.43 -3.83
CA ALA A 67 -15.62 2.53 -2.93
C ALA A 67 -16.01 2.56 -1.45
N GLU A 68 -17.16 3.15 -1.10
CA GLU A 68 -17.63 3.19 0.27
C GLU A 68 -17.95 1.78 0.78
N ASP A 69 -18.69 0.98 0.03
CA ASP A 69 -19.02 -0.41 0.41
C ASP A 69 -17.75 -1.26 0.52
N THR A 70 -16.80 -1.05 -0.39
CA THR A 70 -15.50 -1.73 -0.37
C THR A 70 -14.67 -1.32 0.85
N TYR A 71 -14.69 -0.06 1.23
CA TYR A 71 -14.04 0.42 2.45
C TYR A 71 -14.72 -0.15 3.71
N GLN A 72 -16.04 -0.19 3.77
CA GLN A 72 -16.76 -0.79 4.90
C GLN A 72 -16.43 -2.29 5.05
N TYR A 73 -16.30 -3.01 3.92
CA TYR A 73 -15.82 -4.39 3.94
C TYR A 73 -14.38 -4.47 4.47
N LEU A 74 -13.47 -3.64 3.96
CA LEU A 74 -12.08 -3.60 4.43
C LEU A 74 -12.01 -3.35 5.95
N GLU A 75 -12.71 -2.32 6.43
CA GLU A 75 -12.64 -1.88 7.83
C GLU A 75 -13.34 -2.83 8.80
N LYS A 76 -14.55 -3.32 8.44
CA LYS A 76 -15.42 -4.05 9.38
C LYS A 76 -15.34 -5.56 9.25
N VAL A 77 -14.79 -6.07 8.15
CA VAL A 77 -14.74 -7.53 7.89
C VAL A 77 -13.32 -7.99 7.72
N LEU A 78 -12.57 -7.42 6.77
CA LEU A 78 -11.26 -7.93 6.40
C LEU A 78 -10.19 -7.61 7.46
N LEU A 79 -10.12 -6.39 7.96
CA LEU A 79 -9.16 -6.01 9.00
C LEU A 79 -9.36 -6.79 10.30
N PRO A 80 -10.56 -6.94 10.85
CA PRO A 80 -10.80 -7.83 11.99
C PRO A 80 -10.36 -9.28 11.73
N TYR A 81 -10.71 -9.84 10.56
CA TYR A 81 -10.25 -11.18 10.21
C TYR A 81 -8.71 -11.30 10.21
N ILE A 82 -8.01 -10.32 9.63
CA ILE A 82 -6.55 -10.29 9.60
C ILE A 82 -5.98 -10.22 11.02
N GLN A 83 -6.53 -9.37 11.89
CA GLN A 83 -6.09 -9.25 13.27
C GLN A 83 -6.28 -10.56 14.06
N ASP A 84 -7.43 -11.19 13.90
CA ASP A 84 -7.80 -12.40 14.67
C ASP A 84 -7.08 -13.67 14.18
N ASN A 85 -6.66 -13.73 12.91
CA ASN A 85 -6.10 -14.95 12.33
C ASN A 85 -4.61 -14.86 11.97
N LEU A 86 -4.10 -13.66 11.67
CA LEU A 86 -2.71 -13.46 11.24
C LEU A 86 -1.87 -12.68 12.27
N HIS A 87 -2.51 -11.99 13.21
CA HIS A 87 -1.89 -11.22 14.30
C HIS A 87 -0.74 -10.29 13.84
N PRO A 88 -0.93 -9.46 12.80
CA PRO A 88 0.14 -8.63 12.26
C PRO A 88 0.62 -7.59 13.26
N LYS A 89 1.92 -7.34 13.31
CA LYS A 89 2.49 -6.18 13.98
C LYS A 89 2.46 -4.93 13.11
N ARG A 90 2.30 -5.14 11.80
CA ARG A 90 2.34 -4.08 10.80
C ARG A 90 1.43 -4.39 9.63
N LEU A 91 0.73 -3.36 9.15
CA LEU A 91 -0.14 -3.44 7.97
C LEU A 91 0.32 -2.46 6.90
N ILE A 92 0.35 -2.92 5.66
CA ILE A 92 0.63 -2.11 4.47
C ILE A 92 -0.59 -2.23 3.55
N LEU A 93 -1.18 -1.11 3.15
CA LEU A 93 -2.22 -1.09 2.12
C LEU A 93 -1.61 -0.66 0.80
N GLY A 94 -2.00 -1.28 -0.30
CA GLY A 94 -1.54 -0.79 -1.59
C GLY A 94 -2.40 -1.22 -2.75
N GLY A 95 -2.13 -0.61 -3.91
CA GLY A 95 -2.82 -0.94 -5.14
C GLY A 95 -2.28 -0.16 -6.33
N TYR A 96 -2.80 -0.51 -7.51
CA TYR A 96 -2.45 0.09 -8.78
C TYR A 96 -3.67 0.77 -9.41
N SER A 97 -3.48 1.88 -10.12
CA SER A 97 -4.55 2.59 -10.83
C SER A 97 -5.71 3.00 -9.90
N LEU A 98 -6.92 2.51 -10.10
CA LEU A 98 -8.05 2.71 -9.18
C LEU A 98 -7.77 2.10 -7.81
N GLY A 99 -7.07 0.95 -7.73
CA GLY A 99 -6.63 0.37 -6.47
C GLY A 99 -5.66 1.27 -5.71
N GLY A 100 -4.79 2.00 -6.42
CA GLY A 100 -3.89 2.99 -5.83
C GLY A 100 -4.63 4.22 -5.29
N LEU A 101 -5.65 4.70 -6.01
CA LEU A 101 -6.53 5.75 -5.53
C LEU A 101 -7.32 5.29 -4.29
N PHE A 102 -7.89 4.08 -4.33
CA PHE A 102 -8.62 3.49 -3.20
C PHE A 102 -7.73 3.35 -1.97
N ALA A 103 -6.47 2.91 -2.15
CA ALA A 103 -5.53 2.80 -1.05
C ALA A 103 -5.23 4.16 -0.39
N LEU A 104 -4.93 5.20 -1.19
CA LEU A 104 -4.73 6.56 -0.67
C LEU A 104 -5.97 7.11 0.04
N TRP A 105 -7.15 6.88 -0.53
CA TRP A 105 -8.41 7.32 0.07
C TRP A 105 -8.72 6.59 1.39
N SER A 106 -8.49 5.29 1.45
CA SER A 106 -8.74 4.49 2.65
C SER A 106 -7.87 4.92 3.83
N VAL A 107 -6.59 5.24 3.59
CA VAL A 107 -5.67 5.65 4.66
C VAL A 107 -5.87 7.10 5.13
N THR A 108 -6.79 7.86 4.55
CA THR A 108 -7.28 9.10 5.17
C THR A 108 -8.35 8.82 6.23
N ARG A 109 -8.96 7.65 6.23
CA ARG A 109 -10.12 7.29 7.05
C ARG A 109 -9.78 6.40 8.24
N THR A 110 -8.78 5.52 8.08
CA THR A 110 -8.33 4.60 9.14
C THR A 110 -6.83 4.73 9.40
N ASP A 111 -6.42 4.57 10.64
CA ASP A 111 -5.03 4.54 11.11
C ASP A 111 -4.48 3.12 11.27
N ALA A 112 -5.21 2.12 10.77
CA ALA A 112 -4.83 0.71 10.85
C ALA A 112 -3.54 0.37 10.09
N PHE A 113 -3.15 1.19 9.10
CA PHE A 113 -2.01 0.92 8.25
C PHE A 113 -0.79 1.79 8.61
N ASP A 114 0.41 1.20 8.57
CA ASP A 114 1.67 1.91 8.79
C ASP A 114 2.20 2.58 7.52
N ALA A 115 1.96 1.95 6.36
CA ALA A 115 2.42 2.43 5.07
C ALA A 115 1.37 2.24 3.98
N VAL A 116 1.45 3.06 2.94
CA VAL A 116 0.62 2.93 1.74
C VAL A 116 1.47 2.95 0.47
N PHE A 117 1.16 2.04 -0.45
CA PHE A 117 1.66 2.02 -1.81
C PHE A 117 0.55 2.42 -2.80
N ALA A 118 0.82 3.36 -3.68
CA ALA A 118 -0.09 3.79 -4.73
C ALA A 118 0.64 3.87 -6.08
N GLY A 119 0.53 2.80 -6.87
CA GLY A 119 1.11 2.72 -8.21
C GLY A 119 0.19 3.34 -9.24
N SER A 120 0.71 4.28 -10.05
CA SER A 120 -0.06 5.01 -11.09
C SER A 120 -1.49 5.35 -10.66
N PRO A 121 -1.68 5.95 -9.46
CA PRO A 121 -3.00 6.12 -8.88
C PRO A 121 -3.87 7.03 -9.76
N SER A 122 -5.15 6.70 -9.88
CA SER A 122 -6.14 7.43 -10.72
C SER A 122 -6.50 8.81 -10.17
N LEU A 123 -5.51 9.66 -9.86
CA LEU A 123 -5.69 10.99 -9.25
C LEU A 123 -6.30 12.04 -10.20
N TRP A 124 -6.56 11.65 -11.45
CA TRP A 124 -7.33 12.43 -12.41
C TRP A 124 -8.83 12.43 -12.09
N MET A 125 -9.29 11.62 -11.14
CA MET A 125 -10.69 11.57 -10.72
C MET A 125 -11.12 12.93 -10.17
N GLU A 126 -12.31 13.36 -10.60
CA GLU A 126 -12.91 14.62 -10.18
C GLU A 126 -13.14 14.66 -8.67
N GLY A 127 -12.88 15.80 -8.04
CA GLY A 127 -13.05 16.01 -6.60
C GLY A 127 -11.88 15.47 -5.74
N TRP A 128 -10.91 14.73 -6.32
CA TRP A 128 -9.83 14.16 -5.54
C TRP A 128 -8.96 15.22 -4.84
N ASN A 129 -8.61 16.30 -5.55
CA ASN A 129 -7.73 17.32 -4.96
C ASN A 129 -8.36 18.01 -3.76
N GLU A 130 -9.61 18.43 -3.90
CA GLU A 130 -10.38 19.09 -2.86
C GLU A 130 -10.56 18.16 -1.65
N TYR A 131 -10.80 16.88 -1.93
CA TYR A 131 -10.84 15.86 -0.89
C TYR A 131 -9.50 15.71 -0.17
N ALA A 132 -8.40 15.55 -0.90
CA ALA A 132 -7.08 15.33 -0.34
C ALA A 132 -6.55 16.53 0.46
N ASP A 133 -6.93 17.76 0.08
CA ASP A 133 -6.59 18.98 0.85
C ASP A 133 -7.28 19.00 2.23
N ALA A 134 -8.48 18.43 2.32
CA ALA A 134 -9.28 18.41 3.55
C ALA A 134 -9.02 17.18 4.45
N HIS A 135 -8.41 16.11 3.90
CA HIS A 135 -8.29 14.82 4.58
C HIS A 135 -6.84 14.32 4.58
N PRO A 136 -6.05 14.63 5.61
CA PRO A 136 -4.68 14.15 5.73
C PRO A 136 -4.62 12.64 5.88
N LEU A 137 -3.51 12.05 5.43
CA LEU A 137 -3.26 10.62 5.59
C LEU A 137 -3.02 10.25 7.05
N LYS A 138 -3.40 9.03 7.43
CA LYS A 138 -3.19 8.47 8.77
C LYS A 138 -2.12 7.36 8.79
N VAL A 139 -1.19 7.41 7.83
CA VAL A 139 -0.03 6.48 7.72
C VAL A 139 1.26 7.20 7.99
N LYS A 140 2.34 6.44 8.20
CA LYS A 140 3.68 6.98 8.44
C LYS A 140 4.49 7.10 7.16
N TYR A 141 4.28 6.19 6.19
CA TYR A 141 5.09 6.06 4.99
C TYR A 141 4.23 5.97 3.75
N VAL A 142 4.65 6.64 2.69
CA VAL A 142 3.93 6.68 1.41
C VAL A 142 4.89 6.45 0.25
N TYR A 143 4.61 5.43 -0.55
CA TYR A 143 5.24 5.27 -1.85
C TYR A 143 4.22 5.52 -2.95
N MET A 144 4.58 6.36 -3.89
CA MET A 144 3.83 6.58 -5.13
C MET A 144 4.71 6.30 -6.34
N SER A 145 4.12 5.88 -7.44
CA SER A 145 4.83 5.80 -8.70
C SER A 145 3.97 6.23 -9.88
N LEU A 146 4.62 6.64 -10.97
CA LEU A 146 3.98 6.94 -12.25
C LEU A 146 4.90 6.53 -13.40
N GLY A 147 4.36 6.13 -14.55
CA GLY A 147 5.12 5.97 -15.77
C GLY A 147 5.41 7.33 -16.41
N ASP A 148 6.64 7.54 -16.90
CA ASP A 148 7.08 8.80 -17.49
C ASP A 148 6.35 9.20 -18.78
N LYS A 149 5.68 8.23 -19.42
CA LYS A 149 4.84 8.46 -20.62
C LYS A 149 3.36 8.61 -20.30
N GLU A 150 2.92 8.39 -19.07
CA GLU A 150 1.51 8.54 -18.70
C GLU A 150 1.05 9.99 -18.81
N GLU A 151 1.89 10.95 -18.46
CA GLU A 151 1.59 12.38 -18.57
C GLU A 151 1.72 12.93 -20.00
N CYS A 152 2.30 12.16 -20.93
CA CYS A 152 2.49 12.59 -22.32
C CYS A 152 1.21 12.52 -23.17
N THR A 153 0.13 11.95 -22.66
CA THR A 153 -1.14 11.86 -23.37
C THR A 153 -1.83 13.23 -23.45
N ARG A 154 -2.47 13.50 -24.60
CA ARG A 154 -3.35 14.67 -24.77
C ARG A 154 -4.81 14.39 -24.43
N LYS A 155 -5.11 13.13 -24.08
CA LYS A 155 -6.49 12.69 -23.81
C LYS A 155 -6.91 13.12 -22.42
N HIS A 156 -7.96 13.95 -22.33
CA HIS A 156 -8.58 14.33 -21.07
C HIS A 156 -9.40 13.18 -20.48
N PRO A 157 -9.41 12.95 -19.17
CA PRO A 157 -8.70 13.68 -18.08
C PRO A 157 -7.28 13.21 -17.82
N PHE A 158 -6.76 12.22 -18.54
CA PHE A 158 -5.48 11.56 -18.22
C PHE A 158 -4.25 12.48 -18.40
N CYS A 159 -4.34 13.50 -19.23
CA CYS A 159 -3.22 14.44 -19.48
C CYS A 159 -2.80 15.25 -18.26
N ILE A 160 -3.60 15.28 -17.19
CA ILE A 160 -3.29 16.03 -15.96
C ILE A 160 -2.61 15.14 -14.89
N ILE A 161 -2.41 13.84 -15.16
CA ILE A 161 -2.00 12.89 -14.12
C ILE A 161 -0.63 13.21 -13.52
N GLY A 162 0.33 13.66 -14.33
CA GLY A 162 1.66 14.00 -13.85
C GLY A 162 1.61 15.14 -12.82
N ASP A 163 0.88 16.21 -13.12
CA ASP A 163 0.71 17.34 -12.20
C ASP A 163 -0.02 16.93 -10.92
N ARG A 164 -1.04 16.07 -11.03
CA ARG A 164 -1.79 15.57 -9.88
C ARG A 164 -0.93 14.72 -8.96
N VAL A 165 -0.09 13.86 -9.50
CA VAL A 165 0.81 13.00 -8.73
C VAL A 165 1.89 13.83 -8.03
N ARG A 166 2.50 14.83 -8.73
CA ARG A 166 3.46 15.75 -8.11
C ARG A 166 2.84 16.56 -6.98
N LEU A 167 1.63 17.09 -7.19
CA LEU A 167 0.91 17.83 -6.16
C LEU A 167 0.61 16.95 -4.95
N GLN A 168 0.13 15.73 -5.18
CA GLN A 168 -0.16 14.78 -4.11
C GLN A 168 1.12 14.41 -3.33
N HIS A 169 2.21 14.15 -4.01
CA HIS A 169 3.50 13.88 -3.37
C HIS A 169 3.94 15.05 -2.50
N LYS A 170 3.82 16.27 -2.99
CA LYS A 170 4.15 17.47 -2.22
C LYS A 170 3.31 17.62 -0.94
N ARG A 171 2.02 17.24 -0.98
CA ARG A 171 1.18 17.18 0.22
C ARG A 171 1.74 16.17 1.23
N HIS A 172 2.12 14.98 0.75
CA HIS A 172 2.68 13.93 1.61
C HIS A 172 4.00 14.38 2.25
N GLU A 173 4.93 14.96 1.48
CA GLU A 173 6.17 15.51 2.04
C GLU A 173 5.91 16.58 3.11
N THR A 174 4.93 17.45 2.88
CA THR A 174 4.56 18.48 3.83
C THR A 174 4.00 17.90 5.13
N GLN A 175 3.21 16.84 5.03
CA GLN A 175 2.56 16.20 6.16
C GLN A 175 3.48 15.26 6.94
N LEU A 176 4.25 14.44 6.24
CA LEU A 176 4.98 13.30 6.81
C LEU A 176 6.50 13.50 6.86
N GLY A 177 7.01 14.49 6.15
CA GLY A 177 8.45 14.67 5.90
C GLY A 177 8.94 13.93 4.67
N ALA A 178 9.95 14.49 4.00
CA ALA A 178 10.47 13.96 2.73
C ALA A 178 11.05 12.53 2.86
N ASP A 179 11.66 12.22 3.99
CA ASP A 179 12.27 10.89 4.23
C ASP A 179 11.22 9.77 4.34
N ASN A 180 9.97 10.11 4.57
CA ASN A 180 8.86 9.17 4.72
C ASN A 180 8.00 9.03 3.45
N CYS A 181 8.38 9.74 2.37
CA CYS A 181 7.63 9.78 1.12
C CYS A 181 8.55 9.51 -0.07
N LEU A 182 8.12 8.66 -0.99
CA LEU A 182 8.83 8.43 -2.24
C LEU A 182 7.86 8.56 -3.42
N LEU A 183 8.27 9.32 -4.45
CA LEU A 183 7.66 9.31 -5.77
C LEU A 183 8.68 8.78 -6.78
N GLU A 184 8.43 7.58 -7.31
CA GLU A 184 9.28 6.97 -8.33
C GLU A 184 8.66 7.13 -9.72
N TRP A 185 9.46 7.64 -10.68
CA TRP A 185 9.12 7.64 -12.09
C TRP A 185 9.69 6.40 -12.75
N ASN A 186 8.81 5.61 -13.39
CA ASN A 186 9.20 4.41 -14.12
C ASN A 186 9.15 4.67 -15.62
N GLU A 187 9.96 3.95 -16.39
CA GLU A 187 9.91 4.02 -17.84
C GLU A 187 8.59 3.48 -18.37
N GLY A 188 7.99 4.19 -19.36
CA GLY A 188 6.82 3.73 -20.08
C GLY A 188 5.48 4.31 -19.61
N GLY A 189 4.41 3.77 -20.15
CA GLY A 189 3.03 4.18 -19.87
C GLY A 189 2.38 3.36 -18.77
N HIS A 190 1.07 3.54 -18.64
CA HIS A 190 0.24 2.95 -17.58
C HIS A 190 0.30 1.42 -17.49
N PHE A 191 0.48 0.73 -18.59
CA PHE A 191 0.44 -0.73 -18.67
C PHE A 191 1.83 -1.39 -18.81
N ASN A 192 2.91 -0.60 -18.65
CA ASN A 192 4.27 -1.14 -18.72
C ASN A 192 4.73 -1.63 -17.34
N GLU A 193 5.22 -2.86 -17.29
CA GLU A 193 5.86 -3.50 -16.13
C GLU A 193 5.07 -3.34 -14.81
N ILE A 194 3.74 -3.51 -14.86
CA ILE A 194 2.85 -3.28 -13.71
C ILE A 194 3.30 -4.10 -12.49
N GLU A 195 3.62 -5.39 -12.67
CA GLU A 195 4.00 -6.30 -11.60
C GLU A 195 5.32 -5.85 -10.95
N LEU A 196 6.31 -5.48 -11.76
CA LEU A 196 7.59 -4.97 -11.24
C LEU A 196 7.40 -3.65 -10.49
N ARG A 197 6.59 -2.75 -11.00
CA ARG A 197 6.28 -1.45 -10.36
C ARG A 197 5.55 -1.64 -9.04
N LYS A 198 4.60 -2.58 -8.97
CA LYS A 198 3.94 -2.97 -7.72
C LYS A 198 4.94 -3.56 -6.73
N ALA A 199 5.77 -4.49 -7.20
CA ALA A 199 6.77 -5.14 -6.35
C ALA A 199 7.78 -4.14 -5.76
N LYS A 200 8.27 -3.17 -6.54
CA LYS A 200 9.13 -2.09 -6.04
C LYS A 200 8.45 -1.29 -4.91
N GLY A 201 7.19 -0.91 -5.11
CA GLY A 201 6.45 -0.13 -4.12
C GLY A 201 6.23 -0.89 -2.80
N PHE A 202 5.79 -2.13 -2.87
CA PHE A 202 5.63 -2.96 -1.68
C PHE A 202 6.97 -3.27 -1.01
N ALA A 203 8.02 -3.57 -1.79
CA ALA A 203 9.36 -3.81 -1.25
C ALA A 203 9.93 -2.57 -0.52
N TRP A 204 9.68 -1.37 -1.03
CA TRP A 204 10.04 -0.14 -0.34
C TRP A 204 9.24 0.00 0.97
N CYS A 205 7.93 -0.18 0.93
CA CYS A 205 7.09 -0.15 2.13
C CYS A 205 7.53 -1.18 3.18
N LEU A 206 7.96 -2.37 2.79
CA LEU A 206 8.50 -3.38 3.70
C LEU A 206 9.77 -2.92 4.42
N LYS A 207 10.65 -2.20 3.72
CA LYS A 207 11.94 -1.73 4.26
C LYS A 207 11.83 -0.51 5.18
N THR A 208 10.75 0.27 5.12
CA THR A 208 10.53 1.46 5.95
C THR A 208 10.14 1.15 7.40
N HIS A 209 10.47 -0.02 7.90
CA HIS A 209 10.26 -0.36 9.28
C HIS A 209 11.22 0.45 10.17
N PRO A 210 10.75 1.16 11.22
CA PRO A 210 11.66 1.60 12.26
C PRO A 210 12.31 0.33 12.83
N SER A 211 13.64 0.24 12.80
CA SER A 211 14.37 -0.84 13.46
C SER A 211 13.80 -1.01 14.86
N PRO A 212 13.54 -2.24 15.34
CA PRO A 212 13.21 -2.43 16.73
C PRO A 212 14.27 -1.69 17.56
N PRO A 213 13.92 -0.99 18.66
CA PRO A 213 14.89 -0.33 19.49
C PRO A 213 15.98 -1.36 19.79
N GLN A 214 17.21 -1.06 19.35
CA GLN A 214 18.36 -1.93 19.63
C GLN A 214 18.31 -2.18 21.13
N GLY A 215 18.18 -3.47 21.50
CA GLY A 215 18.04 -3.85 22.89
C GLY A 215 19.13 -3.17 23.69
N ARG A 216 18.74 -2.47 24.74
CA ARG A 216 19.73 -2.08 25.78
C ARG A 216 20.45 -3.36 26.12
N GLU A 217 21.76 -3.39 25.89
CA GLU A 217 22.61 -4.45 26.45
C GLU A 217 22.22 -4.62 27.93
N PRO A 218 22.05 -5.83 28.41
CA PRO A 218 21.84 -6.05 29.84
C PRO A 218 22.97 -5.33 30.56
N LEU A 219 22.63 -4.40 31.46
CA LEU A 219 23.60 -3.79 32.34
C LEU A 219 24.36 -4.94 33.02
N ASP A 220 25.64 -5.02 32.72
CA ASP A 220 26.53 -6.01 33.26
C ASP A 220 26.45 -5.97 34.81
N SER A 221 25.88 -7.02 35.40
CA SER A 221 25.64 -7.13 36.83
C SER A 221 26.94 -7.36 37.63
N ASN A 222 28.10 -7.13 37.03
CA ASN A 222 29.42 -7.25 37.60
C ASN A 222 30.18 -5.91 37.68
N ASP A 223 29.63 -4.94 38.41
CA ASP A 223 30.39 -3.78 38.85
C ASP A 223 30.95 -4.06 40.25
N PRO A 224 32.28 -4.29 40.43
CA PRO A 224 32.89 -4.64 41.71
C PRO A 224 33.14 -3.43 42.65
N LEU A 225 32.54 -2.27 42.40
CA LEU A 225 32.75 -1.03 43.15
C LEU A 225 31.56 -0.60 44.02
N ARG A 226 30.74 -1.54 44.52
CA ARG A 226 29.82 -1.29 45.64
C ARG A 226 30.26 -2.12 46.87
N SER A 227 31.27 -1.65 47.54
CA SER A 227 31.53 -1.93 48.94
C SER A 227 31.71 -0.63 49.72
#